data_dd11447b9e31a0a94410b99ad5a390e6
#
_entry.id   dd11447b9e31a0a94410b99ad5a390e6
#
_cell.length_a   1.000
_cell.length_b   1.000
_cell.length_c   1.000
_cell.angle_alpha   90.00
_cell.angle_beta   90.00
_cell.angle_gamma   90.00
#
_symmetry.space_group_name_H-M   'P 1'
#
loop_
_entity.id
_entity.type
_entity.pdbx_description
1 polymer ?
#
loop_
_entity_poly.entity_id
_entity_poly.type
_entity_poly.pdbx_seq_one_letter_code
_entity_poly.pdbx_strand_id
1 'polypeptide(L)'
;MPGGRPTLYKPENAEIARIACMLGATNALLAERFEVSRSTIDNWIASIPDFSDAVRKGREVADGAVVSALYARAVGQQHKVTRAFCHDGKPITVDVTVDLPPDVRACMFWLRNRLPQQWREDRPIVDARTEAELLRDLEEADECVRRRRLEEERASALAHEDAVGAV
;
A
#
# COMPACT_ATOMS: atom_id res chain seq x y z
N MET A 1 -52.61 -7.61 0.56
CA MET A 1 -52.01 -7.73 -0.80
C MET A 1 -50.63 -7.11 -0.77
N PRO A 2 -49.52 -7.85 -0.74
CA PRO A 2 -48.20 -7.25 -0.91
C PRO A 2 -47.97 -7.07 -2.41
N GLY A 3 -48.32 -5.89 -2.93
CA GLY A 3 -48.12 -5.49 -4.31
C GLY A 3 -46.80 -4.75 -4.48
N GLY A 4 -45.70 -5.45 -4.43
CA GLY A 4 -44.39 -4.92 -4.85
C GLY A 4 -44.17 -5.17 -6.35
N ARG A 5 -43.44 -4.26 -7.02
CA ARG A 5 -42.99 -4.45 -8.40
C ARG A 5 -42.30 -5.84 -8.51
N PRO A 6 -42.59 -6.66 -9.55
CA PRO A 6 -41.95 -7.96 -9.72
C PRO A 6 -40.41 -7.80 -9.68
N THR A 7 -39.74 -8.66 -8.92
CA THR A 7 -38.27 -8.64 -8.90
C THR A 7 -37.73 -9.06 -10.26
N LEU A 8 -36.72 -8.37 -10.74
CA LEU A 8 -35.95 -8.72 -11.95
C LEU A 8 -34.94 -9.84 -11.69
N TYR A 9 -34.81 -10.26 -10.43
CA TYR A 9 -33.91 -11.34 -10.04
C TYR A 9 -34.36 -12.69 -10.59
N LYS A 10 -33.41 -13.43 -11.16
CA LYS A 10 -33.54 -14.81 -11.56
C LYS A 10 -32.54 -15.67 -10.83
N PRO A 11 -32.84 -16.93 -10.44
CA PRO A 11 -31.86 -17.79 -9.74
C PRO A 11 -30.53 -17.98 -10.50
N GLU A 12 -30.57 -17.96 -11.83
CA GLU A 12 -29.40 -18.09 -12.70
C GLU A 12 -28.42 -16.91 -12.54
N ASN A 13 -28.90 -15.74 -12.08
CA ASN A 13 -28.11 -14.56 -11.87
C ASN A 13 -27.01 -14.78 -10.82
N ALA A 14 -27.22 -15.68 -9.85
CA ALA A 14 -26.23 -16.00 -8.84
C ALA A 14 -24.97 -16.63 -9.46
N GLU A 15 -25.13 -17.62 -10.34
CA GLU A 15 -23.99 -18.28 -10.98
C GLU A 15 -23.27 -17.36 -11.98
N ILE A 16 -24.04 -16.55 -12.73
CA ILE A 16 -23.45 -15.53 -13.62
C ILE A 16 -22.65 -14.52 -12.81
N ALA A 17 -23.17 -14.05 -11.67
CA ALA A 17 -22.48 -13.13 -10.79
C ALA A 17 -21.21 -13.74 -10.19
N ARG A 18 -21.25 -15.02 -9.80
CA ARG A 18 -20.08 -15.74 -9.29
C ARG A 18 -18.97 -15.77 -10.32
N ILE A 19 -19.26 -16.19 -11.55
CA ILE A 19 -18.27 -16.24 -12.64
C ILE A 19 -17.73 -14.85 -12.96
N ALA A 20 -18.60 -13.85 -13.07
CA ALA A 20 -18.18 -12.47 -13.32
C ALA A 20 -17.25 -11.94 -12.22
N CYS A 21 -17.58 -12.20 -10.95
CA CYS A 21 -16.75 -11.79 -9.82
C CYS A 21 -15.40 -12.53 -9.76
N MET A 22 -15.34 -13.80 -10.18
CA MET A 22 -14.06 -14.52 -10.34
C MET A 22 -13.13 -13.85 -11.36
N LEU A 23 -13.71 -13.14 -12.34
CA LEU A 23 -12.97 -12.33 -13.33
C LEU A 23 -12.76 -10.88 -12.87
N GLY A 24 -13.07 -10.55 -11.62
CA GLY A 24 -12.85 -9.22 -11.05
C GLY A 24 -13.99 -8.21 -11.27
N ALA A 25 -15.22 -8.68 -11.61
CA ALA A 25 -16.34 -7.77 -11.81
C ALA A 25 -16.71 -7.01 -10.52
N THR A 26 -16.92 -5.70 -10.66
CA THR A 26 -17.45 -4.82 -9.62
C THR A 26 -18.99 -4.81 -9.62
N ASN A 27 -19.61 -4.24 -8.56
CA ASN A 27 -21.08 -4.07 -8.53
C ASN A 27 -21.59 -3.23 -9.72
N ALA A 28 -20.79 -2.30 -10.22
CA ALA A 28 -21.16 -1.51 -11.40
C ALA A 28 -21.19 -2.37 -12.66
N LEU A 29 -20.21 -3.23 -12.87
CA LEU A 29 -20.17 -4.17 -14.00
C LEU A 29 -21.29 -5.23 -13.92
N LEU A 30 -21.63 -5.70 -12.71
CA LEU A 30 -22.77 -6.58 -12.51
C LEU A 30 -24.08 -5.88 -12.86
N ALA A 31 -24.23 -4.61 -12.47
CA ALA A 31 -25.42 -3.82 -12.79
C ALA A 31 -25.60 -3.64 -14.31
N GLU A 32 -24.52 -3.33 -15.01
CA GLU A 32 -24.50 -3.25 -16.48
C GLU A 32 -24.85 -4.61 -17.11
N ARG A 33 -24.24 -5.70 -16.62
CA ARG A 33 -24.47 -7.05 -17.15
C ARG A 33 -25.92 -7.51 -17.01
N PHE A 34 -26.58 -7.13 -15.90
CA PHE A 34 -27.97 -7.50 -15.62
C PHE A 34 -29.00 -6.44 -16.05
N GLU A 35 -28.52 -5.35 -16.66
CA GLU A 35 -29.36 -4.21 -17.10
C GLU A 35 -30.22 -3.62 -15.96
N VAL A 36 -29.61 -3.52 -14.77
CA VAL A 36 -30.24 -2.96 -13.57
C VAL A 36 -29.40 -1.83 -12.97
N SER A 37 -29.96 -1.10 -12.02
CA SER A 37 -29.20 -0.10 -11.29
C SER A 37 -28.21 -0.75 -10.30
N ARG A 38 -27.11 -0.06 -9.97
CA ARG A 38 -26.18 -0.50 -8.94
C ARG A 38 -26.85 -0.74 -7.59
N SER A 39 -27.82 0.13 -7.22
CA SER A 39 -28.61 -0.05 -6.00
C SER A 39 -29.43 -1.33 -6.00
N THR A 40 -29.86 -1.82 -7.16
CA THR A 40 -30.54 -3.11 -7.29
C THR A 40 -29.60 -4.26 -6.96
N ILE A 41 -28.32 -4.21 -7.43
CA ILE A 41 -27.30 -5.20 -7.10
C ILE A 41 -27.01 -5.19 -5.60
N ASP A 42 -26.83 -4.00 -5.00
CA ASP A 42 -26.58 -3.86 -3.56
C ASP A 42 -27.77 -4.43 -2.74
N ASN A 43 -29.02 -4.21 -3.19
CA ASN A 43 -30.20 -4.80 -2.58
C ASN A 43 -30.25 -6.34 -2.75
N TRP A 44 -29.88 -6.88 -3.91
CA TRP A 44 -29.82 -8.33 -4.10
C TRP A 44 -28.77 -8.97 -3.20
N ILE A 45 -27.60 -8.35 -3.06
CA ILE A 45 -26.56 -8.82 -2.12
C ILE A 45 -27.06 -8.79 -0.67
N ALA A 46 -27.85 -7.79 -0.29
CA ALA A 46 -28.36 -7.66 1.07
C ALA A 46 -29.55 -8.60 1.38
N SER A 47 -30.40 -8.90 0.37
CA SER A 47 -31.69 -9.58 0.58
C SER A 47 -31.73 -11.03 0.07
N ILE A 48 -30.82 -11.44 -0.82
CA ILE A 48 -30.82 -12.76 -1.44
C ILE A 48 -29.55 -13.51 -1.04
N PRO A 49 -29.63 -14.47 -0.10
CA PRO A 49 -28.46 -15.19 0.40
C PRO A 49 -27.66 -15.90 -0.69
N ASP A 50 -28.33 -16.57 -1.62
CA ASP A 50 -27.68 -17.30 -2.71
C ASP A 50 -26.86 -16.37 -3.62
N PHE A 51 -27.38 -15.17 -3.90
CA PHE A 51 -26.68 -14.17 -4.69
C PHE A 51 -25.49 -13.59 -3.92
N SER A 52 -25.69 -13.27 -2.64
CA SER A 52 -24.63 -12.78 -1.75
C SER A 52 -23.47 -13.78 -1.67
N ASP A 53 -23.77 -15.05 -1.44
CA ASP A 53 -22.78 -16.13 -1.38
C ASP A 53 -22.05 -16.33 -2.71
N ALA A 54 -22.76 -16.27 -3.82
CA ALA A 54 -22.15 -16.37 -5.15
C ALA A 54 -21.15 -15.23 -5.43
N VAL A 55 -21.53 -13.98 -5.16
CA VAL A 55 -20.67 -12.80 -5.29
C VAL A 55 -19.46 -12.92 -4.38
N ARG A 56 -19.65 -13.30 -3.11
CA ARG A 56 -18.57 -13.48 -2.14
C ARG A 56 -17.57 -14.54 -2.60
N LYS A 57 -18.03 -15.74 -2.96
CA LYS A 57 -17.19 -16.84 -3.46
C LYS A 57 -16.42 -16.45 -4.72
N GLY A 58 -17.05 -15.72 -5.63
CA GLY A 58 -16.40 -15.23 -6.83
C GLY A 58 -15.23 -14.27 -6.50
N ARG A 59 -15.45 -13.31 -5.61
CA ARG A 59 -14.41 -12.36 -5.17
C ARG A 59 -13.29 -13.03 -4.42
N GLU A 60 -13.60 -13.98 -3.53
CA GLU A 60 -12.57 -14.73 -2.78
C GLU A 60 -11.58 -15.44 -3.72
N VAL A 61 -12.04 -15.93 -4.87
CA VAL A 61 -11.14 -16.54 -5.87
C VAL A 61 -10.25 -15.50 -6.54
N ALA A 62 -10.83 -14.38 -6.97
CA ALA A 62 -10.07 -13.29 -7.59
C ALA A 62 -9.05 -12.68 -6.62
N ASP A 63 -9.50 -12.37 -5.41
CA ASP A 63 -8.65 -11.79 -4.35
C ASP A 63 -7.54 -12.78 -3.95
N GLY A 64 -7.86 -14.08 -3.86
CA GLY A 64 -6.89 -15.13 -3.57
C GLY A 64 -5.76 -15.21 -4.60
N ALA A 65 -6.06 -15.03 -5.88
CA ALA A 65 -5.06 -14.98 -6.94
C ALA A 65 -4.12 -13.78 -6.78
N VAL A 66 -4.65 -12.59 -6.48
CA VAL A 66 -3.87 -11.38 -6.23
C VAL A 66 -3.02 -11.52 -4.97
N VAL A 67 -3.59 -12.05 -3.89
CA VAL A 67 -2.90 -12.32 -2.63
C VAL A 67 -1.73 -13.28 -2.85
N SER A 68 -1.93 -14.35 -3.61
CA SER A 68 -0.88 -15.32 -3.95
C SER A 68 0.25 -14.68 -4.74
N ALA A 69 -0.07 -13.85 -5.74
CA ALA A 69 0.91 -13.13 -6.55
C ALA A 69 1.70 -12.12 -5.71
N LEU A 70 1.01 -11.37 -4.83
CA LEU A 70 1.65 -10.43 -3.90
C LEU A 70 2.60 -11.14 -2.94
N TYR A 71 2.17 -12.27 -2.37
CA TYR A 71 2.99 -13.08 -1.47
C TYR A 71 4.23 -13.62 -2.18
N ALA A 72 4.06 -14.21 -3.37
CA ALA A 72 5.17 -14.69 -4.17
C ALA A 72 6.18 -13.56 -4.50
N ARG A 73 5.68 -12.36 -4.79
CA ARG A 73 6.54 -11.19 -5.02
C ARG A 73 7.25 -10.73 -3.75
N ALA A 74 6.59 -10.80 -2.60
CA ALA A 74 7.17 -10.42 -1.32
C ALA A 74 8.32 -11.34 -0.89
N VAL A 75 8.15 -12.66 -1.03
CA VAL A 75 9.17 -13.64 -0.59
C VAL A 75 10.20 -13.95 -1.66
N GLY A 76 9.99 -13.48 -2.90
CA GLY A 76 10.79 -13.84 -4.06
C GLY A 76 10.26 -15.11 -4.74
N GLN A 77 10.49 -15.21 -6.02
CA GLN A 77 10.06 -16.35 -6.82
C GLN A 77 11.00 -16.64 -7.97
N GLN A 78 11.01 -17.89 -8.39
CA GLN A 78 11.68 -18.32 -9.61
C GLN A 78 10.67 -18.43 -10.75
N HIS A 79 11.03 -17.98 -11.93
CA HIS A 79 10.24 -18.21 -13.12
C HIS A 79 11.11 -18.62 -14.30
N LYS A 80 10.54 -19.42 -15.20
CA LYS A 80 11.22 -19.84 -16.41
C LYS A 80 10.95 -18.81 -17.51
N VAL A 81 12.02 -18.39 -18.17
CA VAL A 81 11.97 -17.47 -19.31
C VAL A 81 12.65 -18.14 -20.48
N THR A 82 11.95 -18.28 -21.60
CA THR A 82 12.54 -18.76 -22.85
C THR A 82 13.27 -17.59 -23.51
N ARG A 83 14.58 -17.69 -23.65
CA ARG A 83 15.41 -16.73 -24.36
C ARG A 83 15.81 -17.26 -25.73
N ALA A 84 15.66 -16.44 -26.74
CA ALA A 84 16.12 -16.76 -28.10
C ALA A 84 17.50 -16.13 -28.32
N PHE A 85 18.44 -16.94 -28.78
CA PHE A 85 19.78 -16.53 -29.19
C PHE A 85 19.98 -16.88 -30.66
N CYS A 86 20.86 -16.16 -31.36
CA CYS A 86 21.27 -16.48 -32.70
C CYS A 86 22.69 -17.07 -32.64
N HIS A 87 22.88 -18.29 -33.09
CA HIS A 87 24.18 -18.95 -33.22
C HIS A 87 24.33 -19.49 -34.64
N ASP A 88 25.38 -19.09 -35.34
CA ASP A 88 25.65 -19.43 -36.73
C ASP A 88 24.47 -19.16 -37.68
N GLY A 89 23.78 -18.02 -37.49
CA GLY A 89 22.63 -17.63 -38.31
C GLY A 89 21.35 -18.41 -38.04
N LYS A 90 21.31 -19.30 -37.03
CA LYS A 90 20.15 -20.09 -36.65
C LYS A 90 19.61 -19.64 -35.27
N PRO A 91 18.30 -19.43 -35.11
CA PRO A 91 17.71 -19.13 -33.82
C PRO A 91 17.75 -20.39 -32.91
N ILE A 92 18.31 -20.25 -31.73
CA ILE A 92 18.30 -21.28 -30.69
C ILE A 92 17.50 -20.71 -29.51
N THR A 93 16.52 -21.44 -28.99
CA THR A 93 15.77 -21.12 -27.80
C THR A 93 16.26 -21.93 -26.61
N VAL A 94 16.50 -21.26 -25.49
CA VAL A 94 16.93 -21.87 -24.24
C VAL A 94 16.03 -21.41 -23.11
N ASP A 95 15.53 -22.35 -22.31
CA ASP A 95 14.79 -22.04 -21.10
C ASP A 95 15.76 -21.75 -19.96
N VAL A 96 15.69 -20.55 -19.44
CA VAL A 96 16.53 -20.06 -18.33
C VAL A 96 15.64 -19.80 -17.12
N THR A 97 16.03 -20.32 -15.97
CA THR A 97 15.37 -19.96 -14.70
C THR A 97 15.92 -18.63 -14.23
N VAL A 98 15.05 -17.69 -14.01
CA VAL A 98 15.37 -16.35 -13.48
C VAL A 98 14.86 -16.24 -12.06
N ASP A 99 15.75 -15.90 -11.13
CA ASP A 99 15.41 -15.62 -9.75
C ASP A 99 14.96 -14.16 -9.62
N LEU A 100 13.72 -13.94 -9.17
CA LEU A 100 13.22 -12.64 -8.76
C LEU A 100 13.45 -12.50 -7.25
N PRO A 101 14.33 -11.60 -6.81
CA PRO A 101 14.57 -11.40 -5.39
C PRO A 101 13.32 -10.86 -4.68
N PRO A 102 13.22 -11.04 -3.34
CA PRO A 102 12.17 -10.47 -2.53
C PRO A 102 12.01 -8.95 -2.76
N ASP A 103 10.77 -8.49 -2.78
CA ASP A 103 10.45 -7.08 -2.95
C ASP A 103 10.03 -6.45 -1.62
N VAL A 104 10.85 -5.51 -1.14
CA VAL A 104 10.64 -4.85 0.16
C VAL A 104 9.29 -4.14 0.25
N ARG A 105 8.82 -3.52 -0.85
CA ARG A 105 7.54 -2.81 -0.87
C ARG A 105 6.37 -3.79 -0.73
N ALA A 106 6.44 -4.93 -1.40
CA ALA A 106 5.45 -6.00 -1.28
C ALA A 106 5.44 -6.59 0.15
N CYS A 107 6.62 -6.81 0.77
CA CYS A 107 6.74 -7.24 2.16
C CYS A 107 6.10 -6.22 3.12
N MET A 108 6.44 -4.95 3.00
CA MET A 108 5.89 -3.90 3.86
C MET A 108 4.38 -3.75 3.68
N PHE A 109 3.88 -3.79 2.44
CA PHE A 109 2.44 -3.75 2.17
C PHE A 109 1.73 -4.92 2.84
N TRP A 110 2.26 -6.13 2.71
CA TRP A 110 1.70 -7.33 3.33
C TRP A 110 1.66 -7.23 4.85
N LEU A 111 2.80 -6.90 5.47
CA LEU A 111 2.94 -6.84 6.92
C LEU A 111 2.06 -5.73 7.54
N ARG A 112 2.00 -4.55 6.93
CA ARG A 112 1.17 -3.44 7.41
C ARG A 112 -0.33 -3.74 7.38
N ASN A 113 -0.79 -4.49 6.37
CA ASN A 113 -2.20 -4.85 6.26
C ASN A 113 -2.56 -6.06 7.12
N ARG A 114 -1.66 -7.04 7.28
CA ARG A 114 -1.94 -8.26 8.01
C ARG A 114 -1.70 -8.12 9.52
N LEU A 115 -0.67 -7.39 9.92
CA LEU A 115 -0.26 -7.19 11.32
C LEU A 115 -0.08 -5.70 11.62
N PRO A 116 -1.13 -4.88 11.49
CA PRO A 116 -1.03 -3.42 11.62
C PRO A 116 -0.54 -2.99 13.01
N GLN A 117 -0.80 -3.78 14.06
CA GLN A 117 -0.36 -3.48 15.42
C GLN A 117 1.18 -3.54 15.58
N GLN A 118 1.85 -4.34 14.73
CA GLN A 118 3.30 -4.54 14.83
C GLN A 118 4.08 -3.76 13.76
N TRP A 119 3.45 -3.50 12.59
CA TRP A 119 4.12 -2.97 11.41
C TRP A 119 3.53 -1.67 10.89
N ARG A 120 2.56 -1.10 11.59
CA ARG A 120 2.10 0.25 11.28
C ARG A 120 3.28 1.19 11.54
N GLU A 121 3.65 1.99 10.54
CA GLU A 121 4.47 3.15 10.82
C GLU A 121 3.65 4.02 11.75
N ASP A 122 4.05 4.07 13.02
CA ASP A 122 3.76 5.25 13.81
C ASP A 122 4.48 6.37 13.06
N ARG A 123 3.76 7.06 12.19
CA ARG A 123 4.18 8.42 11.90
C ARG A 123 4.31 9.02 13.29
N PRO A 124 5.50 9.49 13.70
CA PRO A 124 5.54 10.35 14.86
C PRO A 124 4.42 11.34 14.56
N ILE A 125 3.45 11.43 15.45
CA ILE A 125 2.60 12.60 15.48
C ILE A 125 3.67 13.68 15.53
N VAL A 126 3.94 14.31 14.41
CA VAL A 126 4.59 15.61 14.42
C VAL A 126 3.58 16.35 15.26
N ASP A 127 3.89 16.46 16.55
CA ASP A 127 3.13 17.31 17.45
C ASP A 127 2.88 18.52 16.60
N ALA A 128 1.60 18.83 16.38
CA ALA A 128 1.24 19.98 15.61
C ALA A 128 1.64 21.19 16.47
N ARG A 129 2.98 21.33 16.66
CA ARG A 129 3.57 22.52 17.26
C ARG A 129 3.13 23.63 16.38
N THR A 130 2.45 24.55 16.97
CA THR A 130 2.01 25.74 16.26
C THR A 130 3.26 26.40 15.67
N GLU A 131 3.12 27.04 14.53
CA GLU A 131 4.22 27.81 13.90
C GLU A 131 4.92 28.72 14.91
N ALA A 132 4.15 29.27 15.88
CA ALA A 132 4.65 30.08 16.98
C ALA A 132 5.54 29.31 17.97
N GLU A 133 5.28 28.02 18.22
CA GLU A 133 6.14 27.18 19.08
C GLU A 133 7.44 26.82 18.38
N LEU A 134 7.40 26.50 17.09
CA LEU A 134 8.58 26.25 16.27
C LEU A 134 9.48 27.50 16.18
N LEU A 135 8.88 28.68 15.99
CA LEU A 135 9.63 29.94 15.95
C LEU A 135 10.32 30.23 17.28
N ARG A 136 9.63 29.98 18.40
CA ARG A 136 10.20 30.16 19.74
C ARG A 136 11.39 29.22 19.98
N ASP A 137 11.24 27.94 19.63
CA ASP A 137 12.34 26.95 19.76
C ASP A 137 13.56 27.35 18.91
N LEU A 138 13.34 27.92 17.72
CA LEU A 138 14.42 28.46 16.87
C LEU A 138 15.10 29.68 17.49
N GLU A 139 14.32 30.62 18.06
CA GLU A 139 14.86 31.80 18.74
C GLU A 139 15.70 31.41 19.97
N GLU A 140 15.22 30.46 20.79
CA GLU A 140 15.97 29.92 21.93
C GLU A 140 17.28 29.23 21.49
N ALA A 141 17.24 28.47 20.39
CA ALA A 141 18.42 27.83 19.82
C ALA A 141 19.44 28.88 19.34
N ASP A 142 19.01 29.94 18.65
CA ASP A 142 19.85 31.02 18.17
C ASP A 142 20.49 31.80 19.34
N GLU A 143 19.76 32.06 20.40
CA GLU A 143 20.28 32.69 21.60
C GLU A 143 21.34 31.82 22.30
N CYS A 144 21.11 30.52 22.35
CA CYS A 144 22.06 29.57 22.90
C CYS A 144 23.40 29.55 22.12
N VAL A 145 23.30 29.56 20.79
CA VAL A 145 24.50 29.64 19.91
C VAL A 145 25.24 30.97 20.09
N ARG A 146 24.52 32.10 20.17
CA ARG A 146 25.16 33.42 20.39
C ARG A 146 25.86 33.49 21.75
N ARG A 147 25.22 32.95 22.80
CA ARG A 147 25.81 32.89 24.15
C ARG A 147 27.10 32.08 24.15
N ARG A 148 27.09 30.92 23.51
CA ARG A 148 28.28 30.07 23.42
C ARG A 148 29.45 30.74 22.67
N ARG A 149 29.15 31.43 21.57
CA ARG A 149 30.18 32.21 20.84
C ARG A 149 30.82 33.32 21.70
N LEU A 150 29.98 34.07 22.43
CA LEU A 150 30.47 35.12 23.33
C LEU A 150 31.31 34.56 24.48
N GLU A 151 30.98 33.38 24.98
CA GLU A 151 31.80 32.70 26.00
C GLU A 151 33.14 32.23 25.43
N GLU A 152 33.15 31.67 24.22
CA GLU A 152 34.34 31.26 23.51
C GLU A 152 35.25 32.46 23.17
N GLU A 153 34.69 33.59 22.71
CA GLU A 153 35.42 34.83 22.46
C GLU A 153 36.03 35.41 23.74
N ARG A 154 35.29 35.42 24.86
CA ARG A 154 35.80 35.86 26.16
C ARG A 154 36.90 34.95 26.67
N ALA A 155 36.75 33.64 26.55
CA ALA A 155 37.80 32.69 26.96
C ALA A 155 39.05 32.85 26.11
N SER A 156 38.93 33.08 24.81
CA SER A 156 40.03 33.34 23.90
C SER A 156 40.75 34.67 24.21
N ALA A 157 39.99 35.73 24.55
CA ALA A 157 40.57 37.04 24.93
C ALA A 157 41.34 36.94 26.24
N LEU A 158 40.81 36.25 27.26
CA LEU A 158 41.51 36.04 28.54
C LEU A 158 42.80 35.23 28.35
N ALA A 159 42.74 34.16 27.54
CA ALA A 159 43.93 33.37 27.23
C ALA A 159 45.02 34.17 26.49
N HIS A 160 44.62 35.18 25.71
CA HIS A 160 45.56 36.06 25.02
C HIS A 160 46.19 37.10 25.96
N GLU A 161 45.39 37.65 26.92
CA GLU A 161 45.92 38.57 27.95
C GLU A 161 46.92 37.86 28.88
N ASP A 162 46.59 36.62 29.30
CA ASP A 162 47.54 35.83 30.13
C ASP A 162 48.82 35.48 29.40
N ALA A 163 48.79 35.27 28.10
CA ALA A 163 49.97 35.00 27.28
C ALA A 163 50.88 36.27 27.07
N VAL A 164 50.29 37.47 27.03
CA VAL A 164 50.99 38.72 26.86
C VAL A 164 51.56 39.24 28.18
N GLY A 165 50.95 38.94 29.33
CA GLY A 165 51.37 39.32 30.66
C GLY A 165 52.54 38.49 31.24
N ALA A 166 52.91 37.38 30.58
CA ALA A 166 53.94 36.43 31.01
C ALA A 166 55.32 36.64 30.36
N VAL A 167 55.49 37.73 29.60
CA VAL A 167 56.77 38.20 29.04
C VAL A 167 57.27 39.40 29.83
#